data_0812491f55963b3dcea41828cfec2d61
#
_entry.id   0812491f55963b3dcea41828cfec2d61
#
_cell.length_a   1.000
_cell.length_b   1.000
_cell.length_c   1.000
_cell.angle_alpha   90.00
_cell.angle_beta   90.00
_cell.angle_gamma   90.00
#
_symmetry.space_group_name_H-M   'P 1'
#
loop_
_entity.id
_entity.type
_entity.pdbx_description
1 polymer ?
#
loop_
_entity_poly.entity_id
_entity_poly.type
_entity_poly.pdbx_seq_one_letter_code
_entity_poly.pdbx_strand_id
1 'polypeptide(L)'
;MSSDEAVKWVKVATLDDIWEGDFLDVEVEGEEVIVVHLRGGEIRCFQGMCPHQEILLADGKVDFDAGIITCSAHEWQFSMEDGSGLNPRGCKLFRYDVRKAGEDILIGVPLDGRLRRLRHHFQQDA
;
A
#
# COMPACT_ATOMS: atom_id res chain seq x y z
N MET A 1 11.22 -19.16 -12.96
CA MET A 1 9.94 -19.33 -12.31
C MET A 1 9.12 -18.05 -12.40
N SER A 2 7.86 -18.16 -12.71
CA SER A 2 6.98 -17.02 -12.84
C SER A 2 6.63 -16.45 -11.46
N SER A 3 6.62 -15.12 -11.33
CA SER A 3 6.19 -14.49 -10.08
C SER A 3 4.71 -14.78 -9.78
N ASP A 4 3.93 -15.16 -10.79
CA ASP A 4 2.52 -15.50 -10.59
C ASP A 4 2.35 -16.73 -9.71
N GLU A 5 3.36 -17.60 -9.67
CA GLU A 5 3.29 -18.80 -8.84
C GLU A 5 3.57 -18.52 -7.38
N ALA A 6 4.12 -17.35 -7.07
CA ALA A 6 4.47 -16.99 -5.72
C ALA A 6 3.41 -16.15 -5.02
N VAL A 7 2.31 -15.86 -5.70
CA VAL A 7 1.26 -15.02 -5.15
C VAL A 7 -0.11 -15.62 -5.42
N LYS A 8 -1.05 -15.24 -4.57
CA LYS A 8 -2.46 -15.55 -4.75
C LYS A 8 -3.16 -14.25 -5.15
N TRP A 9 -3.82 -14.26 -6.28
CA TRP A 9 -4.50 -13.05 -6.77
C TRP A 9 -5.85 -12.92 -6.09
N VAL A 10 -6.05 -11.80 -5.42
CA VAL A 10 -7.26 -11.53 -4.63
C VAL A 10 -7.89 -10.24 -5.13
N LYS A 11 -9.17 -10.29 -5.42
CA LYS A 11 -9.91 -9.09 -5.82
C LYS A 11 -10.10 -8.20 -4.60
N VAL A 12 -9.76 -6.92 -4.74
CA VAL A 12 -9.89 -5.95 -3.64
C VAL A 12 -10.94 -4.90 -3.92
N ALA A 13 -11.24 -4.61 -5.21
CA ALA A 13 -12.20 -3.58 -5.56
C ALA A 13 -12.48 -3.68 -7.05
N THR A 14 -13.42 -2.86 -7.52
CA THR A 14 -13.62 -2.65 -8.96
C THR A 14 -13.28 -1.21 -9.29
N LEU A 15 -13.10 -0.92 -10.57
CA LEU A 15 -12.82 0.44 -11.00
C LEU A 15 -13.97 1.40 -10.67
N ASP A 16 -15.19 0.87 -10.53
CA ASP A 16 -16.33 1.69 -10.11
C ASP A 16 -16.27 2.06 -8.65
N ASP A 17 -15.52 1.33 -7.85
CA ASP A 17 -15.42 1.58 -6.40
C ASP A 17 -14.42 2.67 -6.08
N ILE A 18 -13.49 2.95 -7.00
CA ILE A 18 -12.42 3.88 -6.70
C ILE A 18 -12.07 4.68 -7.96
N TRP A 19 -12.24 5.98 -7.89
CA TRP A 19 -11.99 6.86 -9.02
C TRP A 19 -10.56 7.40 -8.93
N GLU A 20 -10.08 7.96 -10.04
CA GLU A 20 -8.76 8.60 -10.05
C GLU A 20 -8.72 9.69 -8.97
N GLY A 21 -7.63 9.71 -8.22
CA GLY A 21 -7.50 10.65 -7.13
C GLY A 21 -8.23 10.22 -5.88
N ASP A 22 -8.56 8.93 -5.77
CA ASP A 22 -9.27 8.40 -4.63
C ASP A 22 -8.51 7.22 -4.06
N PHE A 23 -8.89 6.78 -2.86
CA PHE A 23 -8.24 5.65 -2.23
C PHE A 23 -9.24 4.88 -1.38
N LEU A 24 -8.89 3.62 -1.11
CA LEU A 24 -9.69 2.74 -0.25
C LEU A 24 -8.77 2.05 0.74
N ASP A 25 -9.30 1.74 1.91
CA ASP A 25 -8.63 0.90 2.88
C ASP A 25 -9.43 -0.39 3.00
N VAL A 26 -8.79 -1.51 2.70
CA VAL A 26 -9.46 -2.81 2.71
C VAL A 26 -8.63 -3.82 3.48
N GLU A 27 -9.29 -4.82 4.04
CA GLU A 27 -8.59 -5.92 4.69
C GLU A 27 -8.51 -7.09 3.74
N VAL A 28 -7.30 -7.64 3.56
CA VAL A 28 -7.07 -8.76 2.65
C VAL A 28 -6.25 -9.80 3.38
N GLU A 29 -6.82 -10.99 3.55
CA GLU A 29 -6.11 -12.11 4.18
C GLU A 29 -5.50 -11.71 5.52
N GLY A 30 -6.24 -10.95 6.30
CA GLY A 30 -5.83 -10.56 7.64
C GLY A 30 -4.96 -9.33 7.74
N GLU A 31 -4.63 -8.67 6.63
CA GLU A 31 -3.79 -7.49 6.65
C GLU A 31 -4.51 -6.31 6.02
N GLU A 32 -4.28 -5.13 6.57
CA GLU A 32 -4.83 -3.91 6.00
C GLU A 32 -4.04 -3.52 4.75
N VAL A 33 -4.77 -3.12 3.73
CA VAL A 33 -4.19 -2.72 2.44
C VAL A 33 -4.80 -1.39 2.04
N ILE A 34 -3.94 -0.42 1.67
CA ILE A 34 -4.44 0.82 1.11
C ILE A 34 -4.30 0.75 -0.41
N VAL A 35 -5.41 1.02 -1.10
CA VAL A 35 -5.48 1.02 -2.56
C VAL A 35 -5.58 2.47 -3.00
N VAL A 36 -4.65 2.92 -3.84
CA VAL A 36 -4.68 4.28 -4.34
C VAL A 36 -4.79 4.26 -5.86
N HIS A 37 -5.68 5.10 -6.39
CA HIS A 37 -5.88 5.24 -7.82
C HIS A 37 -5.24 6.57 -8.24
N LEU A 38 -4.05 6.47 -8.77
CA LEU A 38 -3.26 7.66 -9.10
C LEU A 38 -3.89 8.44 -10.24
N ARG A 39 -3.61 9.73 -10.26
CA ARG A 39 -3.96 10.54 -11.41
C ARG A 39 -3.15 10.01 -12.60
N GLY A 40 -3.83 9.76 -13.71
CA GLY A 40 -3.23 9.09 -14.84
C GLY A 40 -3.70 7.66 -15.00
N GLY A 41 -4.38 7.12 -13.98
CA GLY A 41 -5.08 5.84 -14.11
C GLY A 41 -4.38 4.64 -13.52
N GLU A 42 -3.18 4.79 -12.97
CA GLU A 42 -2.49 3.64 -12.40
C GLU A 42 -2.97 3.36 -10.98
N ILE A 43 -3.01 2.07 -10.65
CA ILE A 43 -3.42 1.62 -9.32
C ILE A 43 -2.18 1.13 -8.59
N ARG A 44 -2.04 1.53 -7.32
CA ARG A 44 -0.98 1.03 -6.44
C ARG A 44 -1.62 0.53 -5.16
N CYS A 45 -1.06 -0.54 -4.60
CA CYS A 45 -1.56 -1.10 -3.35
C CYS A 45 -0.39 -1.31 -2.42
N PHE A 46 -0.52 -0.83 -1.19
CA PHE A 46 0.54 -0.90 -0.19
C PHE A 46 -0.03 -1.41 1.12
N GLN A 47 0.87 -1.82 2.04
CA GLN A 47 0.42 -2.10 3.39
C GLN A 47 -0.36 -0.90 3.91
N GLY A 48 -1.45 -1.14 4.63
CA GLY A 48 -2.30 -0.08 5.11
C GLY A 48 -1.91 0.48 6.46
N MET A 49 -0.98 -0.18 7.15
CA MET A 49 -0.52 0.26 8.46
C MET A 49 0.83 0.95 8.34
N CYS A 50 1.01 2.01 9.11
CA CYS A 50 2.28 2.73 9.14
C CYS A 50 3.36 1.82 9.72
N PRO A 51 4.56 1.78 9.12
CA PRO A 51 5.66 0.96 9.68
C PRO A 51 6.10 1.41 11.06
N HIS A 52 5.81 2.65 11.41
CA HIS A 52 6.21 3.24 12.70
C HIS A 52 5.27 2.79 13.82
N GLN A 53 3.97 2.83 13.57
CA GLN A 53 2.96 2.48 14.57
C GLN A 53 1.78 1.80 13.89
N GLU A 54 0.94 1.14 14.70
CA GLU A 54 -0.24 0.47 14.18
C GLU A 54 -1.36 1.48 13.98
N ILE A 55 -1.16 2.35 13.01
CA ILE A 55 -2.09 3.39 12.66
C ILE A 55 -2.37 3.26 11.17
N LEU A 56 -3.65 3.32 10.80
CA LEU A 56 -4.03 3.20 9.41
C LEU A 56 -3.54 4.42 8.62
N LEU A 57 -2.88 4.16 7.51
CA LEU A 57 -2.45 5.25 6.62
C LEU A 57 -3.65 5.97 6.02
N ALA A 58 -4.78 5.28 5.87
CA ALA A 58 -5.99 5.88 5.34
C ALA A 58 -6.56 6.94 6.27
N ASP A 59 -6.18 6.92 7.56
CA ASP A 59 -6.62 7.94 8.50
C ASP A 59 -5.74 9.18 8.45
N GLY A 60 -4.65 9.13 7.71
CA GLY A 60 -3.76 10.27 7.55
C GLY A 60 -4.14 11.09 6.34
N LYS A 61 -3.14 11.71 5.73
CA LYS A 61 -3.36 12.55 4.56
C LYS A 61 -2.86 11.84 3.31
N VAL A 62 -3.73 11.71 2.33
CA VAL A 62 -3.41 11.10 1.04
C VAL A 62 -3.46 12.19 0.00
N ASP A 63 -2.29 12.68 -0.41
CA ASP A 63 -2.18 13.85 -1.29
C ASP A 63 -1.79 13.39 -2.69
N PHE A 64 -2.77 13.34 -3.59
CA PHE A 64 -2.55 12.84 -4.94
C PHE A 64 -1.79 13.83 -5.81
N ASP A 65 -1.86 15.12 -5.49
CA ASP A 65 -1.11 16.11 -6.27
C ASP A 65 0.38 16.02 -6.00
N ALA A 66 0.74 15.80 -4.74
CA ALA A 66 2.15 15.63 -4.36
C ALA A 66 2.62 14.18 -4.50
N GLY A 67 1.68 13.22 -4.56
CA GLY A 67 2.02 11.81 -4.60
C GLY A 67 2.54 11.28 -3.28
N ILE A 68 2.00 11.77 -2.17
CA ILE A 68 2.52 11.48 -0.84
C ILE A 68 1.40 11.00 0.08
N ILE A 69 1.68 9.93 0.84
CA ILE A 69 0.82 9.48 1.92
C ILE A 69 1.50 9.88 3.22
N THR A 70 0.78 10.62 4.08
CA THR A 70 1.32 11.09 5.35
C THR A 70 0.57 10.41 6.49
N CYS A 71 1.29 9.74 7.38
CA CYS A 71 0.73 9.12 8.56
C CYS A 71 0.25 10.21 9.52
N SER A 72 -0.91 9.99 10.15
CA SER A 72 -1.48 10.99 11.07
C SER A 72 -0.66 11.14 12.35
N ALA A 73 0.13 10.11 12.71
CA ALA A 73 0.98 10.18 13.88
C ALA A 73 2.39 10.50 13.42
N HIS A 74 2.99 11.56 13.94
CA HIS A 74 4.36 11.96 13.68
C HIS A 74 4.65 12.31 12.23
N GLU A 75 3.64 12.31 11.35
CA GLU A 75 3.73 12.80 9.97
C GLU A 75 4.79 12.10 9.13
N TRP A 76 4.94 10.80 9.31
CA TRP A 76 5.79 10.01 8.40
C TRP A 76 5.21 10.04 7.01
N GLN A 77 6.08 10.20 6.00
CA GLN A 77 5.65 10.37 4.62
C GLN A 77 6.19 9.29 3.72
N PHE A 78 5.35 8.82 2.82
CA PHE A 78 5.68 7.74 1.87
C PHE A 78 5.26 8.13 0.47
N SER A 79 6.05 7.70 -0.51
CA SER A 79 5.75 7.96 -1.92
C SER A 79 4.63 7.03 -2.39
N MET A 80 3.67 7.58 -3.13
CA MET A 80 2.63 6.76 -3.75
C MET A 80 3.14 5.98 -4.95
N GLU A 81 4.32 6.31 -5.46
CA GLU A 81 4.86 5.62 -6.63
C GLU A 81 5.33 4.22 -6.27
N ASP A 82 6.06 4.09 -5.17
CA ASP A 82 6.66 2.80 -4.82
C ASP A 82 6.63 2.49 -3.34
N GLY A 83 6.04 3.36 -2.52
CA GLY A 83 5.95 3.13 -1.08
C GLY A 83 7.20 3.47 -0.31
N SER A 84 8.22 4.05 -0.96
CA SER A 84 9.47 4.38 -0.26
C SER A 84 9.25 5.52 0.74
N GLY A 85 10.00 5.49 1.84
CA GLY A 85 9.92 6.53 2.84
C GLY A 85 10.58 7.80 2.37
N LEU A 86 9.86 8.90 2.51
CA LEU A 86 10.35 10.22 2.15
C LEU A 86 10.81 10.97 3.38
N ASN A 87 10.14 10.76 4.49
CA ASN A 87 10.47 11.39 5.76
C ASN A 87 9.91 10.54 6.90
N PRO A 88 10.74 9.80 7.62
CA PRO A 88 12.19 9.63 7.42
C PRO A 88 12.49 8.69 6.26
N ARG A 89 13.69 8.78 5.75
CA ARG A 89 14.16 7.83 4.75
C ARG A 89 14.61 6.55 5.44
N GLY A 90 14.69 5.48 4.66
CA GLY A 90 15.14 4.20 5.18
C GLY A 90 14.03 3.27 5.60
N CYS A 91 12.79 3.73 5.60
CA CYS A 91 11.63 2.88 5.78
C CYS A 91 10.87 2.79 4.47
N LYS A 92 9.95 1.85 4.40
CA LYS A 92 9.14 1.69 3.20
C LYS A 92 7.87 0.93 3.53
N LEU A 93 6.90 1.04 2.65
CA LEU A 93 5.68 0.25 2.72
C LEU A 93 5.85 -1.00 1.87
N PHE A 94 5.26 -2.10 2.32
CA PHE A 94 5.18 -3.28 1.46
C PHE A 94 4.27 -2.95 0.29
N ARG A 95 4.75 -3.23 -0.93
CA ARG A 95 3.99 -2.95 -2.14
C ARG A 95 3.50 -4.26 -2.72
N TYR A 96 2.20 -4.33 -2.99
CA TYR A 96 1.58 -5.49 -3.62
C TYR A 96 1.64 -5.34 -5.13
N ASP A 97 1.79 -6.47 -5.83
CA ASP A 97 1.59 -6.48 -7.27
C ASP A 97 0.12 -6.25 -7.56
N VAL A 98 -0.17 -5.53 -8.63
CA VAL A 98 -1.54 -5.18 -9.00
C VAL A 98 -1.82 -5.67 -10.40
N ARG A 99 -3.01 -6.22 -10.59
CA ARG A 99 -3.47 -6.67 -11.89
C ARG A 99 -4.91 -6.21 -12.09
N LYS A 100 -5.21 -5.70 -13.27
CA LYS A 100 -6.59 -5.36 -13.62
C LYS A 100 -7.12 -6.43 -14.56
N ALA A 101 -8.29 -6.98 -14.24
CA ALA A 101 -8.95 -7.99 -15.04
C ALA A 101 -10.34 -7.46 -15.36
N GLY A 102 -10.49 -6.85 -16.54
CA GLY A 102 -11.70 -6.11 -16.87
C GLY A 102 -11.81 -4.92 -15.95
N GLU A 103 -12.87 -4.87 -15.15
CA GLU A 103 -13.02 -3.80 -14.16
C GLU A 103 -12.58 -4.20 -12.77
N ASP A 104 -12.13 -5.45 -12.59
CA ASP A 104 -11.71 -5.93 -11.29
C ASP A 104 -10.27 -5.54 -11.02
N ILE A 105 -10.00 -5.14 -9.78
CA ILE A 105 -8.66 -4.83 -9.30
C ILE A 105 -8.22 -5.97 -8.40
N LEU A 106 -7.12 -6.62 -8.77
CA LEU A 106 -6.59 -7.76 -8.03
C LEU A 106 -5.21 -7.43 -7.49
N ILE A 107 -4.90 -7.96 -6.32
CA ILE A 107 -3.54 -7.85 -5.77
C ILE A 107 -2.94 -9.22 -5.57
N GLY A 108 -1.62 -9.30 -5.67
CA GLY A 108 -0.89 -10.53 -5.44
C GLY A 108 -0.51 -10.65 -3.98
N VAL A 109 -1.14 -11.58 -3.26
CA VAL A 109 -0.83 -11.86 -1.87
C VAL A 109 0.25 -12.93 -1.84
N PRO A 110 1.42 -12.65 -1.24
CA PRO A 110 2.50 -13.64 -1.23
C PRO A 110 2.09 -14.94 -0.57
N LEU A 111 2.47 -16.05 -1.20
CA LEU A 111 2.19 -17.39 -0.68
C LEU A 111 3.36 -17.96 0.12
N ASP A 112 4.53 -17.33 0.06
CA ASP A 112 5.74 -17.88 0.66
C ASP A 112 5.95 -17.43 2.09
N GLY A 113 4.93 -16.79 2.70
CA GLY A 113 5.00 -16.41 4.10
C GLY A 113 5.76 -15.12 4.37
N ARG A 114 6.21 -14.42 3.33
CA ARG A 114 6.91 -13.17 3.56
C ARG A 114 5.99 -12.16 4.23
N LEU A 115 6.60 -11.24 4.97
CA LEU A 115 5.84 -10.24 5.69
C LEU A 115 5.19 -9.27 4.71
N ARG A 116 3.91 -9.01 4.93
CA ARG A 116 3.12 -8.05 4.15
C ARG A 116 2.95 -6.75 4.89
N ARG A 117 3.56 -6.63 6.06
CA ARG A 117 3.48 -5.45 6.89
C ARG A 117 4.88 -5.17 7.41
N LEU A 118 5.58 -4.29 6.71
CA LEU A 118 6.93 -3.92 7.08
C LEU A 118 6.88 -2.99 8.29
N ARG A 119 7.85 -3.12 9.17
CA ARG A 119 7.95 -2.31 10.37
C ARG A 119 9.32 -1.69 10.43
N HIS A 120 9.37 -0.48 10.96
CA HIS A 120 10.61 0.21 11.21
C HIS A 120 10.86 0.21 12.71
N HIS A 121 11.99 -0.32 13.14
CA HIS A 121 12.30 -0.46 14.56
C HIS A 121 13.45 0.45 14.92
N PHE A 122 13.13 1.51 15.62
CA PHE A 122 14.16 2.45 16.03
C PHE A 122 15.19 1.82 16.95
N GLN A 123 14.77 0.84 17.73
CA GLN A 123 15.68 0.19 18.67
C GLN A 123 16.82 -0.49 17.96
N GLN A 124 16.63 -0.88 16.72
CA GLN A 124 17.68 -1.54 15.97
C GLN A 124 18.74 -0.57 15.51
N ASP A 125 18.41 0.69 15.52
CA ASP A 125 19.32 1.74 15.09
C ASP A 125 20.20 2.23 16.20
N ALA A 126 19.87 1.86 17.42
CA ALA A 126 20.61 2.33 18.57
C ALA A 126 21.92 1.58 18.77
#